data_0d76d8a75b6653d24ce7e93bba4c83b6
#
_entry.id   0d76d8a75b6653d24ce7e93bba4c83b6
#
_cell.length_a   1.000
_cell.length_b   1.000
_cell.length_c   1.000
_cell.angle_alpha   90.00
_cell.angle_beta   90.00
_cell.angle_gamma   90.00
#
_symmetry.space_group_name_H-M   'P 1'
#
loop_
_entity.id
_entity.type
_entity.pdbx_description
1 polymer ?
#
loop_
_entity_poly.entity_id
_entity_poly.type
_entity_poly.pdbx_seq_one_letter_code
_entity_poly.pdbx_strand_id
1 'polypeptide(L)' 'MENNEQQNKAELVVLALQQRIGELVSNYETQIAILRAEITRMVQQSNSEDRPTE' A
#
# COMPACT_ATOMS: atom_id res chain seq x y z
N MET A 1 10.99 -19.26 -34.22
CA MET A 1 11.74 -18.18 -33.59
C MET A 1 10.87 -16.97 -33.26
N GLU A 2 9.99 -16.56 -34.17
CA GLU A 2 9.10 -15.43 -33.92
C GLU A 2 8.20 -15.68 -32.74
N ASN A 3 7.74 -16.93 -32.55
CA ASN A 3 6.86 -17.27 -31.43
C ASN A 3 7.58 -17.12 -30.11
N ASN A 4 8.86 -17.43 -30.04
CA ASN A 4 9.63 -17.29 -28.79
C ASN A 4 9.82 -15.83 -28.42
N GLU A 5 10.04 -14.96 -29.41
CA GLU A 5 10.18 -13.55 -29.14
C GLU A 5 8.89 -12.94 -28.65
N GLN A 6 7.76 -13.34 -29.22
CA GLN A 6 6.46 -12.86 -28.80
C GLN A 6 6.13 -13.35 -27.39
N GLN A 7 6.46 -14.60 -27.08
CA GLN A 7 6.25 -15.14 -25.75
C GLN A 7 7.11 -14.41 -24.74
N ASN A 8 8.37 -14.14 -25.07
CA ASN A 8 9.25 -13.40 -24.16
C ASN A 8 8.73 -11.98 -23.93
N LYS A 9 8.22 -11.35 -24.99
CA LYS A 9 7.66 -10.01 -24.85
C LYS A 9 6.41 -10.03 -23.98
N ALA A 10 5.55 -11.02 -24.19
CA ALA A 10 4.34 -11.16 -23.38
C ALA A 10 4.69 -11.38 -21.90
N GLU A 11 5.68 -12.21 -21.63
CA GLU A 11 6.12 -12.45 -20.27
C GLU A 11 6.67 -11.19 -19.63
N LEU A 12 7.43 -10.41 -20.38
CA LEU A 12 7.96 -9.15 -19.87
C LEU A 12 6.86 -8.14 -19.60
N VAL A 13 5.84 -8.11 -20.45
CA VAL A 13 4.69 -7.23 -20.23
C VAL A 13 3.96 -7.64 -18.95
N VAL A 14 3.74 -8.92 -18.75
CA VAL A 14 3.10 -9.40 -17.51
C VAL A 14 3.91 -9.01 -16.30
N LEU A 15 5.23 -9.21 -16.36
CA LEU A 15 6.11 -8.84 -15.25
C LEU A 15 6.03 -7.35 -14.94
N ALA A 16 6.05 -6.52 -15.99
CA ALA A 16 5.95 -5.07 -15.83
C ALA A 16 4.61 -4.67 -15.20
N LEU A 17 3.54 -5.32 -15.63
CA LEU A 17 2.23 -5.06 -15.04
C LEU A 17 2.16 -5.48 -13.58
N GLN A 18 2.73 -6.62 -13.24
CA GLN A 18 2.78 -7.07 -11.85
C GLN A 18 3.56 -6.10 -10.96
N GLN A 19 4.69 -5.61 -11.47
CA GLN A 19 5.47 -4.63 -10.74
C GLN A 19 4.68 -3.34 -10.52
N ARG A 20 3.98 -2.90 -11.56
CA ARG A 20 3.18 -1.68 -11.45
C ARG A 20 2.03 -1.84 -10.46
N ILE A 21 1.35 -2.98 -10.51
CA ILE A 21 0.29 -3.28 -9.55
C ILE A 21 0.85 -3.28 -8.13
N GLY A 22 2.00 -3.91 -7.94
CA GLY A 22 2.64 -3.93 -6.63
C GLY A 22 2.97 -2.54 -6.11
N GLU A 23 3.47 -1.67 -6.98
CA GLU A 23 3.77 -0.29 -6.61
C GLU A 23 2.51 0.47 -6.21
N LEU A 24 1.43 0.32 -6.98
CA LEU A 24 0.18 1.00 -6.68
C LEU A 24 -0.40 0.50 -5.37
N VAL A 25 -0.41 -0.80 -5.15
CA VAL A 25 -0.93 -1.37 -3.91
C VAL A 25 -0.08 -0.90 -2.73
N SER A 26 1.23 -0.90 -2.88
CA SER A 26 2.13 -0.44 -1.82
C SER A 26 1.86 1.02 -1.46
N ASN A 27 1.66 1.88 -2.46
CA ASN A 27 1.37 3.28 -2.22
C ASN A 27 0.05 3.47 -1.48
N TYR A 28 -0.99 2.76 -1.90
CA TYR A 28 -2.29 2.85 -1.25
C TYR A 28 -2.24 2.28 0.17
N GLU A 29 -1.57 1.16 0.36
CA GLU A 29 -1.42 0.57 1.68
C GLU A 29 -0.68 1.49 2.63
N THR A 30 0.35 2.16 2.13
CA THR A 30 1.09 3.14 2.94
C THR A 30 0.19 4.30 3.35
N GLN A 31 -0.62 4.81 2.45
CA GLN A 31 -1.56 5.89 2.77
C GLN A 31 -2.57 5.45 3.81
N ILE A 32 -3.10 4.23 3.66
CA ILE A 32 -4.04 3.69 4.63
C ILE A 32 -3.36 3.55 5.99
N ALA A 33 -2.13 3.05 6.02
CA ALA A 33 -1.39 2.88 7.26
C ALA A 33 -1.16 4.21 7.96
N ILE A 34 -0.82 5.24 7.21
CA ILE A 34 -0.62 6.59 7.76
C ILE A 34 -1.91 7.10 8.37
N LEU A 35 -3.02 6.96 7.65
CA LEU A 35 -4.31 7.43 8.14
C LEU A 35 -4.75 6.66 9.39
N ARG A 36 -4.53 5.36 9.42
CA ARG A 36 -4.85 4.56 10.60
C ARG A 36 -4.00 4.97 11.80
N ALA A 37 -2.73 5.27 11.56
CA ALA A 37 -1.86 5.73 12.63
C ALA A 37 -2.33 7.07 13.18
N GLU A 38 -2.79 7.96 12.32
CA GLU A 38 -3.33 9.25 12.74
C GLU A 38 -4.60 9.08 13.57
N ILE A 39 -5.49 8.21 13.13
CA ILE A 39 -6.71 7.93 13.88
C ILE A 39 -6.38 7.34 15.26
N THR A 40 -5.47 6.38 15.29
CA THR A 40 -5.06 5.77 16.55
C THR A 40 -4.49 6.82 17.50
N ARG A 41 -3.66 7.72 16.99
CA ARG A 41 -3.08 8.78 17.80
C ARG A 41 -4.16 9.70 18.36
N MET A 42 -5.12 10.06 17.52
CA MET A 42 -6.21 10.92 17.98
C MET A 42 -7.06 10.25 19.05
N VAL A 43 -7.34 8.97 18.89
CA VAL A 43 -8.09 8.20 19.88
C VAL A 43 -7.31 8.13 21.18
N GLN A 44 -6.02 7.89 21.12
CA GLN A 44 -5.18 7.85 22.32
C GLN A 44 -5.14 9.19 23.02
N GLN A 45 -5.04 10.28 22.29
CA GLN A 45 -5.07 11.61 22.85
C GLN A 45 -6.41 11.91 23.50
N SER A 46 -7.49 11.55 22.83
CA SER A 46 -8.83 11.76 23.37
C SER A 46 -9.02 10.97 24.67
N ASN A 47 -8.57 9.73 24.70
CA ASN A 47 -8.65 8.91 25.90
C ASN A 47 -7.83 9.49 27.04
N SER A 48 -6.67 10.06 26.75
CA SER A 48 -5.84 10.70 27.76
C SER A 48 -6.52 11.94 28.33
N GLU A 49 -7.16 12.73 27.47
CA GLU A 49 -7.85 13.93 27.91
C GLU A 49 -9.10 13.60 28.74
N ASP A 50 -9.76 12.50 28.41
CA ASP A 50 -10.96 12.08 29.10
C ASP A 50 -10.67 11.40 30.42
N ARG A 51 -9.43 11.04 30.70
CA ARG A 51 -9.08 10.43 31.97
C ARG A 51 -9.23 11.43 33.08
N PRO A 52 -9.92 11.05 34.18
CA PRO A 52 -10.00 11.95 35.31
C PRO A 52 -8.62 12.21 35.87
N THR A 53 -8.33 13.46 36.07
CA THR A 53 -7.08 13.87 36.69
C THR A 53 -7.18 13.68 38.18
N GLU A 54 -6.33 12.83 38.67
CA GLU A 54 -6.23 12.63 40.11
C GLU A 54 -4.91 13.20 40.64
#